data_5797552b6fec2e67e843bfc5ddf73a37
#
_entry.id   5797552b6fec2e67e843bfc5ddf73a37
#
_cell.length_a   1.000
_cell.length_b   1.000
_cell.length_c   1.000
_cell.angle_alpha   90.00
_cell.angle_beta   90.00
_cell.angle_gamma   90.00
#
_symmetry.space_group_name_H-M   'P 1'
#
loop_
_entity.id
_entity.type
_entity.pdbx_description
1 polymer ?
#
loop_
_entity_poly.entity_id
_entity_poly.type
_entity_poly.pdbx_seq_one_letter_code
_entity_poly.pdbx_strand_id
1 'polypeptide(L)'
;MPEYIDSRQSVSVKYLGNKREISISERHSAGATIMPISKEEYVLLSTGEVKQFTNHAANRTENIRNLEKTMRGLSDLINANISPENVECCRFITLTYKENMSASERLYRDFLNFNKRFKRHMEQIGYSYEYIVSVEAQGRGAFHLHCIFVFTKKAPY
;
A
#
# COMPACT_ATOMS: atom_id res chain seq x y z
N MET A 1 -29.71 -2.76 -23.76
CA MET A 1 -29.35 -1.62 -24.61
C MET A 1 -27.85 -1.41 -24.43
N PRO A 2 -27.07 -1.11 -25.45
CA PRO A 2 -25.67 -0.74 -25.22
C PRO A 2 -25.66 0.59 -24.43
N GLU A 3 -25.09 0.58 -23.26
CA GLU A 3 -24.82 1.82 -22.53
C GLU A 3 -23.74 2.59 -23.28
N TYR A 4 -24.10 3.72 -23.84
CA TYR A 4 -23.14 4.64 -24.46
C TYR A 4 -22.45 5.45 -23.36
N ILE A 5 -21.14 5.48 -23.40
CA ILE A 5 -20.34 6.39 -22.55
C ILE A 5 -20.50 7.80 -23.14
N ASP A 6 -21.03 8.73 -22.33
CA ASP A 6 -21.16 10.14 -22.72
C ASP A 6 -19.76 10.75 -22.90
N SER A 7 -19.59 11.63 -23.90
CA SER A 7 -18.34 12.35 -24.14
C SER A 7 -17.85 13.20 -22.96
N ARG A 8 -18.72 13.48 -21.99
CA ARG A 8 -18.40 14.20 -20.73
C ARG A 8 -17.90 13.27 -19.64
N GLN A 9 -17.94 11.95 -19.86
CA GLN A 9 -17.47 10.95 -18.90
C GLN A 9 -16.06 10.52 -19.23
N SER A 10 -15.25 10.35 -18.19
CA SER A 10 -13.95 9.68 -18.28
C SER A 10 -14.07 8.25 -17.77
N VAL A 11 -13.50 7.31 -18.51
CA VAL A 11 -13.43 5.90 -18.11
C VAL A 11 -11.99 5.57 -17.75
N SER A 12 -11.81 5.03 -16.56
CA SER A 12 -10.53 4.48 -16.10
C SER A 12 -10.65 2.97 -15.98
N VAL A 13 -9.70 2.24 -16.57
CA VAL A 13 -9.63 0.79 -16.48
C VAL A 13 -8.32 0.41 -15.82
N LYS A 14 -8.41 -0.35 -14.71
CA LYS A 14 -7.24 -0.94 -14.04
C LYS A 14 -7.24 -2.45 -14.26
N TYR A 15 -6.08 -2.98 -14.56
CA TYR A 15 -5.83 -4.41 -14.62
C TYR A 15 -5.00 -4.83 -13.40
N LEU A 16 -5.57 -5.69 -12.55
CA LEU A 16 -4.99 -6.12 -11.29
C LEU A 16 -4.99 -7.66 -11.26
N GLY A 17 -4.00 -8.25 -11.93
CA GLY A 17 -3.97 -9.70 -12.12
C GLY A 17 -5.24 -10.19 -12.83
N ASN A 18 -6.03 -11.02 -12.15
CA ASN A 18 -7.30 -11.55 -12.68
C ASN A 18 -8.49 -10.61 -12.49
N LYS A 19 -8.31 -9.49 -11.78
CA LYS A 19 -9.36 -8.49 -11.55
C LYS A 19 -9.24 -7.35 -12.55
N ARG A 20 -10.37 -6.93 -13.08
CA ARG A 20 -10.49 -5.68 -13.85
C ARG A 20 -11.42 -4.75 -13.10
N GLU A 21 -10.97 -3.53 -12.88
CA GLU A 21 -11.77 -2.47 -12.25
C GLU A 21 -12.04 -1.37 -13.27
N ILE A 22 -13.30 -1.10 -13.53
CA ILE A 22 -13.73 -0.06 -14.46
C ILE A 22 -14.42 1.02 -13.64
N SER A 23 -13.93 2.24 -13.72
CA SER A 23 -14.52 3.39 -13.06
C SER A 23 -14.97 4.40 -14.10
N ILE A 24 -16.20 4.87 -13.99
CA ILE A 24 -16.76 5.92 -14.83
C ILE A 24 -16.92 7.17 -13.97
N SER A 25 -16.41 8.29 -14.42
CA SER A 25 -16.47 9.58 -13.72
C SER A 25 -16.95 10.67 -14.67
N GLU A 26 -17.89 11.48 -14.23
CA GLU A 26 -18.34 12.68 -14.92
C GLU A 26 -17.35 13.85 -14.77
N ARG A 27 -16.36 13.69 -13.87
CA ARG A 27 -15.34 14.70 -13.64
C ARG A 27 -14.07 14.37 -14.42
N HIS A 28 -13.72 15.24 -15.37
CA HIS A 28 -12.36 15.22 -15.91
C HIS A 28 -11.38 15.65 -14.81
N SER A 29 -10.28 14.91 -14.65
CA SER A 29 -9.20 15.36 -13.80
C SER A 29 -8.63 16.64 -14.38
N ALA A 30 -8.78 17.75 -13.67
CA ALA A 30 -8.24 19.06 -14.08
C ALA A 30 -6.70 19.13 -14.03
N GLY A 31 -6.02 18.00 -13.80
CA GLY A 31 -4.58 17.97 -13.55
C GLY A 31 -4.24 18.40 -12.11
N ALA A 32 -2.95 18.45 -11.83
CA ALA A 32 -2.46 18.97 -10.56
C ALA A 32 -2.60 20.50 -10.58
N THR A 33 -3.24 21.06 -9.58
CA THR A 33 -3.37 22.53 -9.40
C THR A 33 -2.29 23.08 -8.50
N ILE A 34 -1.63 22.22 -7.72
CA ILE A 34 -0.56 22.57 -6.79
C ILE A 34 0.63 21.61 -6.96
N MET A 35 1.83 22.12 -6.68
CA MET A 35 3.06 21.36 -6.61
C MET A 35 3.70 21.53 -5.23
N PRO A 36 3.79 20.47 -4.38
CA PRO A 36 4.48 20.54 -3.10
C PRO A 36 5.97 20.85 -3.30
N ILE A 37 6.50 21.84 -2.56
CA ILE A 37 7.93 22.16 -2.50
C ILE A 37 8.55 21.51 -1.27
N SER A 38 7.82 21.52 -0.16
CA SER A 38 8.25 20.97 1.13
C SER A 38 7.06 20.30 1.85
N LYS A 39 7.27 19.88 3.10
CA LYS A 39 6.17 19.41 3.96
C LYS A 39 5.20 20.54 4.34
N GLU A 40 5.64 21.77 4.26
CA GLU A 40 4.92 22.94 4.76
C GLU A 40 4.44 23.86 3.65
N GLU A 41 5.04 23.78 2.43
CA GLU A 41 4.81 24.73 1.35
C GLU A 41 4.47 24.05 0.02
N TYR A 42 3.65 24.73 -0.78
CA TYR A 42 3.29 24.35 -2.14
C TYR A 42 3.21 25.55 -3.06
N VAL A 43 3.41 25.31 -4.36
CA VAL A 43 3.20 26.30 -5.43
C VAL A 43 1.83 26.09 -6.05
N LEU A 44 1.08 27.17 -6.28
CA LEU A 44 -0.06 27.17 -7.18
C LEU A 44 0.44 27.17 -8.62
N LEU A 45 0.16 26.12 -9.39
CA LEU A 45 0.66 25.99 -10.76
C LEU A 45 0.06 27.03 -11.72
N SER A 46 -1.09 27.60 -11.38
CA SER A 46 -1.75 28.65 -12.18
C SER A 46 -1.11 30.03 -12.05
N THR A 47 -0.54 30.35 -10.88
CA THR A 47 -0.03 31.68 -10.56
C THR A 47 1.46 31.74 -10.23
N GLY A 48 2.07 30.59 -9.94
CA GLY A 48 3.44 30.50 -9.42
C GLY A 48 3.58 30.95 -7.95
N GLU A 49 2.48 31.22 -7.27
CA GLU A 49 2.47 31.73 -5.91
C GLU A 49 2.78 30.59 -4.91
N VAL A 50 3.70 30.85 -3.97
CA VAL A 50 4.03 29.93 -2.88
C VAL A 50 3.05 30.14 -1.73
N LYS A 51 2.44 29.06 -1.26
CA LYS A 51 1.51 29.04 -0.12
C LYS A 51 1.90 27.98 0.89
N GLN A 52 1.48 28.16 2.14
CA GLN A 52 1.66 27.18 3.20
C GLN A 52 0.44 26.29 3.31
N PHE A 53 0.69 24.98 3.61
CA PHE A 53 -0.38 24.07 3.97
C PHE A 53 -0.97 24.49 5.32
N THR A 54 -2.29 24.69 5.38
CA THR A 54 -3.00 25.07 6.60
C THR A 54 -3.40 23.87 7.48
N ASN A 55 -3.41 22.67 6.89
CA ASN A 55 -3.80 21.45 7.58
C ASN A 55 -2.58 20.56 7.81
N HIS A 56 -2.03 20.63 9.02
CA HIS A 56 -0.99 19.72 9.49
C HIS A 56 -1.67 18.64 10.34
N ALA A 57 -1.90 17.47 9.74
CA ALA A 57 -2.31 16.30 10.52
C ALA A 57 -1.17 15.91 11.48
N ALA A 58 -1.42 15.86 12.78
CA ALA A 58 -0.44 15.51 13.79
C ALA A 58 0.05 14.06 13.60
N ASN A 59 -0.80 13.21 13.02
CA ASN A 59 -0.44 11.85 12.64
C ASN A 59 -1.11 11.44 11.32
N ARG A 60 -0.62 10.35 10.72
CA ARG A 60 -1.09 9.88 9.41
C ARG A 60 -2.57 9.46 9.41
N THR A 61 -3.11 9.03 10.56
CA THR A 61 -4.49 8.56 10.67
C THR A 61 -5.52 9.70 10.61
N GLU A 62 -5.10 10.92 10.91
CA GLU A 62 -5.95 12.11 10.81
C GLU A 62 -6.15 12.57 9.37
N ASN A 63 -5.26 12.18 8.45
CA ASN A 63 -5.41 12.46 7.04
C ASN A 63 -6.13 11.31 6.33
N ILE A 64 -7.46 11.29 6.44
CA ILE A 64 -8.35 10.24 5.90
C ILE A 64 -8.11 10.02 4.40
N ARG A 65 -7.92 11.07 3.59
CA ARG A 65 -7.67 10.94 2.15
C ARG A 65 -6.36 10.21 1.84
N ASN A 66 -5.31 10.49 2.59
CA ASN A 66 -4.03 9.80 2.43
C ASN A 66 -4.11 8.36 2.90
N LEU A 67 -4.89 8.10 3.96
CA LEU A 67 -5.15 6.75 4.45
C LEU A 67 -5.91 5.94 3.40
N GLU A 68 -7.01 6.46 2.85
CA GLU A 68 -7.78 5.82 1.78
C GLU A 68 -6.91 5.51 0.55
N LYS A 69 -6.08 6.47 0.11
CA LYS A 69 -5.16 6.26 -1.01
C LYS A 69 -4.17 5.13 -0.73
N THR A 70 -3.65 5.06 0.49
CA THR A 70 -2.73 3.99 0.92
C THR A 70 -3.42 2.64 0.94
N MET A 71 -4.63 2.58 1.49
CA MET A 71 -5.41 1.33 1.56
C MET A 71 -5.82 0.84 0.17
N ARG A 72 -6.20 1.74 -0.73
CA ARG A 72 -6.44 1.38 -2.15
C ARG A 72 -5.19 0.83 -2.80
N GLY A 73 -4.03 1.50 -2.62
CA GLY A 73 -2.75 1.01 -3.15
C GLY A 73 -2.36 -0.37 -2.62
N LEU A 74 -2.58 -0.63 -1.34
CA LEU A 74 -2.36 -1.95 -0.74
C LEU A 74 -3.32 -3.00 -1.33
N SER A 75 -4.60 -2.66 -1.46
CA SER A 75 -5.60 -3.53 -2.09
C SER A 75 -5.25 -3.84 -3.55
N ASP A 76 -4.85 -2.83 -4.31
CA ASP A 76 -4.42 -3.00 -5.70
C ASP A 76 -3.21 -3.95 -5.80
N LEU A 77 -2.22 -3.78 -4.91
CA LEU A 77 -1.03 -4.62 -4.85
C LEU A 77 -1.38 -6.08 -4.52
N ILE A 78 -2.26 -6.30 -3.54
CA ILE A 78 -2.74 -7.63 -3.18
C ILE A 78 -3.47 -8.27 -4.36
N ASN A 79 -4.44 -7.57 -4.96
CA ASN A 79 -5.22 -8.09 -6.09
C ASN A 79 -4.37 -8.36 -7.34
N ALA A 80 -3.29 -7.62 -7.55
CA ALA A 80 -2.38 -7.82 -8.67
C ALA A 80 -1.49 -9.07 -8.52
N ASN A 81 -1.22 -9.50 -7.28
CA ASN A 81 -0.25 -10.56 -6.99
C ASN A 81 -0.87 -11.83 -6.42
N ILE A 82 -2.10 -11.77 -5.90
CA ILE A 82 -2.78 -12.89 -5.25
C ILE A 82 -4.09 -13.15 -5.97
N SER A 83 -4.28 -14.41 -6.40
CA SER A 83 -5.46 -14.88 -7.10
C SER A 83 -5.90 -16.25 -6.54
N PRO A 84 -7.10 -16.73 -6.88
CA PRO A 84 -7.52 -18.08 -6.49
C PRO A 84 -6.55 -19.18 -6.95
N GLU A 85 -5.84 -18.96 -8.06
CA GLU A 85 -4.91 -19.94 -8.64
C GLU A 85 -3.61 -20.06 -7.86
N ASN A 86 -3.18 -19.00 -7.14
CA ASN A 86 -1.93 -19.00 -6.38
C ASN A 86 -2.10 -18.83 -4.87
N VAL A 87 -3.33 -18.82 -4.35
CA VAL A 87 -3.60 -18.64 -2.92
C VAL A 87 -2.93 -19.71 -2.04
N GLU A 88 -2.77 -20.93 -2.56
CA GLU A 88 -2.04 -22.01 -1.86
C GLU A 88 -0.53 -21.71 -1.71
N CYS A 89 0.01 -20.84 -2.57
CA CYS A 89 1.38 -20.37 -2.50
C CYS A 89 1.56 -19.21 -1.50
N CYS A 90 0.49 -18.72 -0.88
CA CYS A 90 0.53 -17.57 0.01
C CYS A 90 0.47 -17.97 1.49
N ARG A 91 1.14 -17.17 2.33
CA ARG A 91 0.99 -17.21 3.80
C ARG A 91 0.83 -15.81 4.35
N PHE A 92 -0.20 -15.65 5.17
CA PHE A 92 -0.38 -14.45 5.97
C PHE A 92 0.20 -14.69 7.37
N ILE A 93 1.12 -13.84 7.80
CA ILE A 93 1.81 -13.95 9.07
C ILE A 93 1.78 -12.60 9.78
N THR A 94 1.46 -12.61 11.07
CA THR A 94 1.58 -11.42 11.91
C THR A 94 2.82 -11.57 12.80
N LEU A 95 3.76 -10.64 12.66
CA LEU A 95 4.94 -10.57 13.52
C LEU A 95 4.69 -9.57 14.64
N THR A 96 4.90 -10.03 15.87
CA THR A 96 4.63 -9.25 17.08
C THR A 96 5.84 -9.28 18.00
N TYR A 97 5.97 -8.24 18.83
CA TYR A 97 6.93 -8.21 19.90
C TYR A 97 6.27 -8.62 21.23
N LYS A 98 7.06 -9.25 22.10
CA LYS A 98 6.61 -9.56 23.46
C LYS A 98 6.40 -8.29 24.29
N GLU A 99 7.30 -7.32 24.11
CA GLU A 99 7.21 -6.00 24.74
C GLU A 99 6.35 -5.03 23.94
N ASN A 100 5.95 -3.91 24.57
CA ASN A 100 5.28 -2.79 23.90
C ASN A 100 6.28 -2.00 23.04
N MET A 101 6.58 -2.50 21.85
CA MET A 101 7.57 -1.94 20.94
C MET A 101 6.97 -0.84 20.06
N SER A 102 7.39 0.41 20.28
CA SER A 102 6.89 1.59 19.58
C SER A 102 7.96 2.31 18.74
N ALA A 103 9.20 1.78 18.69
CA ALA A 103 10.30 2.38 17.93
C ALA A 103 10.28 1.91 16.47
N SER A 104 9.84 2.78 15.55
CA SER A 104 9.72 2.45 14.12
C SER A 104 11.05 2.05 13.48
N GLU A 105 12.16 2.72 13.82
CA GLU A 105 13.49 2.39 13.29
C GLU A 105 13.95 0.99 13.70
N ARG A 106 13.67 0.60 14.96
CA ARG A 106 13.95 -0.75 15.43
C ARG A 106 13.11 -1.77 14.68
N LEU A 107 11.81 -1.48 14.48
CA LEU A 107 10.89 -2.34 13.75
C LEU A 107 11.43 -2.67 12.35
N TYR A 108 11.82 -1.64 11.58
CA TYR A 108 12.35 -1.83 10.23
C TYR A 108 13.65 -2.63 10.22
N ARG A 109 14.58 -2.33 11.11
CA ARG A 109 15.84 -3.06 11.23
C ARG A 109 15.62 -4.53 11.57
N ASP A 110 14.76 -4.80 12.54
CA ASP A 110 14.48 -6.17 13.00
C ASP A 110 13.75 -6.96 11.90
N PHE A 111 12.82 -6.33 11.18
CA PHE A 111 12.18 -6.96 10.01
C PHE A 111 13.19 -7.29 8.90
N LEU A 112 14.09 -6.37 8.56
CA LEU A 112 15.13 -6.65 7.55
C LEU A 112 16.01 -7.81 7.95
N ASN A 113 16.41 -7.89 9.23
CA ASN A 113 17.22 -8.98 9.76
C ASN A 113 16.45 -10.32 9.75
N PHE A 114 15.18 -10.30 10.14
CA PHE A 114 14.30 -11.45 10.05
C PHE A 114 14.19 -11.92 8.60
N ASN A 115 13.82 -11.03 7.68
CA ASN A 115 13.62 -11.36 6.27
C ASN A 115 14.90 -11.92 5.62
N LYS A 116 16.07 -11.37 5.94
CA LYS A 116 17.36 -11.89 5.45
C LYS A 116 17.62 -13.33 5.90
N ARG A 117 17.33 -13.65 7.18
CA ARG A 117 17.49 -15.01 7.72
C ARG A 117 16.44 -15.94 7.15
N PHE A 118 15.20 -15.51 7.07
CA PHE A 118 14.09 -16.29 6.54
C PHE A 118 14.31 -16.60 5.06
N LYS A 119 14.74 -15.64 4.25
CA LYS A 119 15.08 -15.84 2.85
C LYS A 119 16.15 -16.91 2.67
N ARG A 120 17.25 -16.83 3.43
CA ARG A 120 18.32 -17.83 3.39
C ARG A 120 17.80 -19.25 3.74
N HIS A 121 16.98 -19.34 4.77
CA HIS A 121 16.39 -20.62 5.17
C HIS A 121 15.47 -21.18 4.08
N MET A 122 14.61 -20.35 3.51
CA MET A 122 13.72 -20.78 2.43
C MET A 122 14.49 -21.24 1.20
N GLU A 123 15.53 -20.52 0.80
CA GLU A 123 16.41 -20.90 -0.31
C GLU A 123 17.09 -22.26 -0.07
N GLN A 124 17.54 -22.56 1.15
CA GLN A 124 18.14 -23.86 1.52
C GLN A 124 17.19 -25.04 1.34
N ILE A 125 15.87 -24.82 1.53
CA ILE A 125 14.84 -25.85 1.34
C ILE A 125 14.15 -25.76 -0.03
N GLY A 126 14.73 -24.97 -0.96
CA GLY A 126 14.31 -24.88 -2.35
C GLY A 126 13.06 -24.02 -2.58
N TYR A 127 12.86 -22.99 -1.74
CA TYR A 127 11.81 -21.99 -1.91
C TYR A 127 12.38 -20.61 -2.19
N SER A 128 11.69 -19.85 -3.04
CA SER A 128 11.83 -18.41 -3.14
C SER A 128 10.46 -17.75 -2.94
N TYR A 129 10.45 -16.49 -2.55
CA TYR A 129 9.22 -15.75 -2.28
C TYR A 129 9.41 -14.26 -2.48
N GLU A 130 8.29 -13.60 -2.75
CA GLU A 130 8.11 -12.17 -2.61
C GLU A 130 7.21 -11.89 -1.42
N TYR A 131 7.16 -10.64 -0.94
CA TYR A 131 6.33 -10.31 0.20
C TYR A 131 5.70 -8.92 0.10
N ILE A 132 4.52 -8.81 0.73
CA ILE A 132 3.85 -7.55 1.00
C ILE A 132 3.83 -7.40 2.52
N VAL A 133 4.24 -6.24 3.04
CA VAL A 133 4.25 -5.97 4.47
C VAL A 133 3.54 -4.66 4.78
N SER A 134 2.69 -4.69 5.79
CA SER A 134 2.00 -3.52 6.34
C SER A 134 2.31 -3.40 7.83
N VAL A 135 2.57 -2.17 8.28
CA VAL A 135 2.76 -1.85 9.69
C VAL A 135 1.44 -1.40 10.28
N GLU A 136 1.04 -2.01 11.38
CA GLU A 136 -0.09 -1.60 12.20
C GLU A 136 0.39 -1.04 13.53
N ALA A 137 -0.10 0.15 13.89
CA ALA A 137 0.04 0.69 15.24
C ALA A 137 -1.19 0.33 16.05
N GLN A 138 -1.02 -0.45 17.13
CA GLN A 138 -2.10 -0.78 18.05
C GLN A 138 -2.48 0.44 18.92
N GLY A 139 -3.68 0.43 19.51
CA GLY A 139 -4.17 1.51 20.37
C GLY A 139 -3.25 1.87 21.55
N ARG A 140 -2.42 0.93 22.02
CA ARG A 140 -1.37 1.15 23.05
C ARG A 140 -0.02 1.62 22.47
N GLY A 141 0.06 1.87 21.17
CA GLY A 141 1.26 2.34 20.47
C GLY A 141 2.24 1.24 20.04
N ALA A 142 1.98 -0.04 20.34
CA ALA A 142 2.83 -1.14 19.88
C ALA A 142 2.68 -1.35 18.38
N PHE A 143 3.79 -1.66 17.70
CA PHE A 143 3.78 -2.01 16.29
C PHE A 143 3.64 -3.51 16.06
N HIS A 144 2.80 -3.86 15.09
CA HIS A 144 2.71 -5.18 14.49
C HIS A 144 3.04 -5.11 13.00
N LEU A 145 3.56 -6.19 12.45
CA LEU A 145 3.76 -6.33 11.01
C LEU A 145 2.83 -7.43 10.48
N HIS A 146 1.99 -7.06 9.54
CA HIS A 146 1.19 -8.01 8.77
C HIS A 146 1.91 -8.28 7.46
N CYS A 147 2.33 -9.52 7.26
CA CYS A 147 3.12 -9.94 6.12
C CYS A 147 2.34 -10.95 5.30
N ILE A 148 2.31 -10.76 3.99
CA ILE A 148 1.87 -11.78 3.05
C ILE A 148 3.11 -12.23 2.29
N PHE A 149 3.48 -13.50 2.43
CA PHE A 149 4.54 -14.13 1.64
C PHE A 149 3.91 -14.90 0.49
N VAL A 150 4.39 -14.65 -0.72
CA VAL A 150 3.96 -15.31 -1.96
C VAL A 150 5.12 -16.15 -2.45
N PHE A 151 5.03 -17.46 -2.29
CA PHE A 151 6.06 -18.42 -2.67
C PHE A 151 5.92 -18.81 -4.14
N THR A 152 7.02 -19.26 -4.76
CA THR A 152 7.04 -19.75 -6.15
C THR A 152 6.33 -21.07 -6.37
N LYS A 153 6.02 -21.80 -5.29
CA LYS A 153 5.26 -23.05 -5.28
C LYS A 153 4.41 -23.12 -4.01
N LYS A 154 3.60 -24.17 -3.83
CA LYS A 154 2.75 -24.35 -2.65
C LYS A 154 3.56 -24.02 -1.38
N ALA A 155 3.03 -23.09 -0.58
CA ALA A 155 3.73 -22.58 0.58
C ALA A 155 4.02 -23.66 1.63
N PRO A 156 5.18 -23.64 2.29
CA PRO A 156 5.51 -24.58 3.35
C PRO A 156 4.56 -24.42 4.55
N TYR A 157 4.38 -25.49 5.31
CA TYR A 157 3.64 -25.50 6.57
C TYR A 157 4.51 -24.94 7.71
#